data_7df44036972dd4fbc3b3fccb08bcd18b
#
_entry.id   7df44036972dd4fbc3b3fccb08bcd18b
#
_cell.length_a   1.000
_cell.length_b   1.000
_cell.length_c   1.000
_cell.angle_alpha   90.00
_cell.angle_beta   90.00
_cell.angle_gamma   90.00
#
_symmetry.space_group_name_H-M   'P 1'
#
loop_
_entity.id
_entity.type
_entity.pdbx_description
1 polymer ?
#
loop_
_entity_poly.entity_id
_entity_poly.type
_entity_poly.pdbx_seq_one_letter_code
_entity_poly.pdbx_strand_id
1 'polypeptide(L)'
;MSEDKKFGHNSKKDFLKNPVQHIDITSFDSQKIIASMEKMSFVSRETANAAKIYNQMIKDKDCTIFLTLAGSTSAAGCMHIYRDMVKYNMVDAIVATGASIIDMDFFEALGFKHYQGSQFQDDTEPVSYTHLRAHET
;
A
#
# COMPACT_ATOMS: atom_id res chain seq x y z
N MET A 1 34.23 13.44 -24.98
CA MET A 1 33.10 14.37 -25.06
C MET A 1 31.93 13.67 -24.35
N SER A 2 31.75 13.98 -23.08
CA SER A 2 30.63 13.46 -22.27
C SER A 2 29.42 14.36 -22.55
N GLU A 3 28.37 13.80 -23.12
CA GLU A 3 27.08 14.47 -23.20
C GLU A 3 26.54 14.62 -21.77
N ASP A 4 26.62 15.82 -21.23
CA ASP A 4 25.86 16.24 -20.06
C ASP A 4 24.38 16.16 -20.44
N LYS A 5 23.72 15.04 -20.05
CA LYS A 5 22.26 14.97 -20.01
C LYS A 5 21.82 16.04 -19.01
N LYS A 6 21.37 17.19 -19.48
CA LYS A 6 20.61 18.15 -18.71
C LYS A 6 19.37 17.44 -18.17
N PHE A 7 19.42 17.06 -16.91
CA PHE A 7 18.21 16.69 -16.18
C PHE A 7 17.33 17.95 -16.16
N GLY A 8 16.22 17.91 -16.89
CA GLY A 8 15.25 18.99 -16.85
C GLY A 8 14.69 19.12 -15.43
N HIS A 9 14.65 20.33 -14.90
CA HIS A 9 14.00 20.61 -13.64
C HIS A 9 12.51 20.22 -13.74
N ASN A 10 12.11 19.19 -12.99
CA ASN A 10 10.73 18.82 -12.88
C ASN A 10 9.98 19.87 -12.06
N SER A 11 8.84 20.31 -12.53
CA SER A 11 7.97 21.20 -11.75
C SER A 11 7.14 20.40 -10.74
N LYS A 12 6.65 21.04 -9.66
CA LYS A 12 5.71 20.42 -8.73
C LYS A 12 4.55 19.70 -9.45
N LYS A 13 4.08 20.25 -10.57
CA LYS A 13 3.00 19.66 -11.38
C LYS A 13 3.39 18.32 -12.01
N ASP A 14 4.67 18.10 -12.27
CA ASP A 14 5.15 16.85 -12.87
C ASP A 14 5.09 15.70 -11.87
N PHE A 15 5.29 15.97 -10.58
CA PHE A 15 5.17 15.00 -9.50
C PHE A 15 3.70 14.64 -9.16
N LEU A 16 2.76 15.49 -9.50
CA LEU A 16 1.34 15.33 -9.16
C LEU A 16 0.49 14.77 -10.32
N LYS A 17 1.13 14.17 -11.33
CA LYS A 17 0.41 13.67 -12.51
C LYS A 17 -0.27 12.32 -12.29
N ASN A 18 0.37 11.42 -11.57
CA ASN A 18 -0.04 10.03 -11.46
C ASN A 18 -0.40 9.71 -9.99
N PRO A 19 -1.63 9.96 -9.55
CA PRO A 19 -2.04 9.56 -8.21
C PRO A 19 -2.02 8.04 -8.08
N VAL A 20 -1.64 7.55 -6.91
CA VAL A 20 -1.73 6.14 -6.57
C VAL A 20 -3.20 5.72 -6.55
N GLN A 21 -3.51 4.60 -7.17
CA GLN A 21 -4.83 3.99 -7.14
C GLN A 21 -4.81 2.81 -6.19
N HIS A 22 -5.77 2.79 -5.25
CA HIS A 22 -5.92 1.67 -4.34
C HIS A 22 -6.62 0.52 -5.02
N ILE A 23 -6.11 -0.69 -4.78
CA ILE A 23 -6.74 -1.90 -5.32
C ILE A 23 -8.07 -2.16 -4.62
N ASP A 24 -9.10 -2.43 -5.40
CA ASP A 24 -10.39 -2.90 -4.93
C ASP A 24 -10.47 -4.42 -5.05
N ILE A 25 -10.21 -5.11 -3.93
CA ILE A 25 -10.24 -6.58 -3.87
C ILE A 25 -11.63 -7.16 -4.04
N THR A 26 -12.70 -6.36 -3.92
CA THR A 26 -14.08 -6.83 -4.11
C THR A 26 -14.45 -6.96 -5.58
N SER A 27 -13.67 -6.36 -6.47
CA SER A 27 -13.86 -6.41 -7.93
C SER A 27 -13.19 -7.62 -8.60
N PHE A 28 -12.45 -8.43 -7.85
CA PHE A 28 -11.69 -9.58 -8.38
C PHE A 28 -12.09 -10.89 -7.70
N ASP A 29 -12.09 -11.98 -8.47
CA ASP A 29 -12.13 -13.34 -7.94
C ASP A 29 -10.79 -14.03 -8.17
N SER A 30 -9.96 -14.09 -7.14
CA SER A 30 -8.66 -14.76 -7.17
C SER A 30 -8.69 -16.20 -6.64
N GLN A 31 -9.85 -16.72 -6.24
CA GLN A 31 -9.96 -18.00 -5.57
C GLN A 31 -9.33 -19.15 -6.38
N LYS A 32 -9.60 -19.20 -7.69
CA LYS A 32 -9.07 -20.26 -8.56
C LYS A 32 -7.55 -20.19 -8.71
N ILE A 33 -7.00 -18.97 -8.76
CA ILE A 33 -5.56 -18.74 -8.88
C ILE A 33 -4.88 -19.23 -7.60
N ILE A 34 -5.34 -18.75 -6.43
CA ILE A 34 -4.77 -19.12 -5.14
C ILE A 34 -4.89 -20.62 -4.87
N ALA A 35 -6.02 -21.24 -5.18
CA ALA A 35 -6.20 -22.69 -5.03
C ALA A 35 -5.26 -23.50 -5.96
N SER A 36 -4.98 -22.99 -7.15
CA SER A 36 -4.02 -23.64 -8.05
C SER A 36 -2.58 -23.57 -7.54
N MET A 37 -2.22 -22.51 -6.81
CA MET A 37 -0.90 -22.32 -6.22
C MET A 37 -0.57 -23.41 -5.18
N GLU A 38 -1.55 -24.08 -4.60
CA GLU A 38 -1.36 -25.21 -3.67
C GLU A 38 -0.55 -26.36 -4.30
N LYS A 39 -0.71 -26.56 -5.62
CA LYS A 39 -0.02 -27.60 -6.39
C LYS A 39 1.37 -27.19 -6.87
N MET A 40 1.76 -25.96 -6.60
CA MET A 40 3.07 -25.42 -6.94
C MET A 40 4.10 -25.69 -5.85
N SER A 41 5.28 -25.13 -5.97
CA SER A 41 6.38 -25.22 -4.99
C SER A 41 6.74 -23.85 -4.45
N PHE A 42 7.59 -23.85 -3.43
CA PHE A 42 8.15 -22.63 -2.81
C PHE A 42 7.06 -21.66 -2.30
N VAL A 43 7.32 -20.37 -2.45
CA VAL A 43 6.46 -19.28 -1.94
C VAL A 43 5.03 -19.35 -2.49
N SER A 44 4.84 -19.82 -3.70
CA SER A 44 3.49 -19.95 -4.27
C SER A 44 2.62 -20.91 -3.45
N ARG A 45 3.14 -22.09 -3.11
CA ARG A 45 2.43 -23.04 -2.25
C ARG A 45 2.21 -22.49 -0.86
N GLU A 46 3.19 -21.79 -0.30
CA GLU A 46 3.06 -21.17 1.03
C GLU A 46 2.00 -20.05 1.02
N THR A 47 1.86 -19.31 -0.08
CA THR A 47 0.77 -18.33 -0.25
C THR A 47 -0.60 -19.00 -0.20
N ALA A 48 -0.76 -20.14 -0.87
CA ALA A 48 -2.01 -20.91 -0.81
C ALA A 48 -2.28 -21.46 0.60
N ASN A 49 -1.26 -21.95 1.29
CA ASN A 49 -1.37 -22.41 2.68
C ASN A 49 -1.77 -21.28 3.62
N ALA A 50 -1.17 -20.10 3.49
CA ALA A 50 -1.53 -18.93 4.28
C ALA A 50 -3.00 -18.53 4.05
N ALA A 51 -3.47 -18.54 2.81
CA ALA A 51 -4.87 -18.26 2.49
C ALA A 51 -5.83 -19.28 3.12
N LYS A 52 -5.46 -20.57 3.15
CA LYS A 52 -6.25 -21.62 3.83
C LYS A 52 -6.32 -21.41 5.34
N ILE A 53 -5.18 -21.12 5.97
CA ILE A 53 -5.10 -20.84 7.41
C ILE A 53 -6.00 -19.64 7.73
N TYR A 54 -5.86 -18.55 7.00
CA TYR A 54 -6.65 -17.35 7.21
C TYR A 54 -8.16 -17.62 7.04
N ASN A 55 -8.55 -18.40 6.03
CA ASN A 55 -9.94 -18.81 5.86
C ASN A 55 -10.46 -19.68 7.02
N GLN A 56 -9.62 -20.48 7.66
CA GLN A 56 -9.98 -21.21 8.87
C GLN A 56 -10.12 -20.25 10.06
N MET A 57 -9.22 -19.31 10.24
CA MET A 57 -9.28 -18.28 11.29
C MET A 57 -10.60 -17.49 11.22
N ILE A 58 -10.99 -17.02 10.03
CA ILE A 58 -12.25 -16.28 9.83
C ILE A 58 -13.49 -17.12 10.21
N LYS A 59 -13.45 -18.44 10.05
CA LYS A 59 -14.57 -19.33 10.34
C LYS A 59 -14.64 -19.76 11.80
N ASP A 60 -13.55 -19.64 12.52
CA ASP A 60 -13.42 -19.99 13.92
C ASP A 60 -13.89 -18.82 14.80
N LYS A 61 -14.98 -19.02 15.52
CA LYS A 61 -15.59 -17.99 16.37
C LYS A 61 -14.76 -17.66 17.62
N ASP A 62 -13.87 -18.54 18.01
CA ASP A 62 -13.01 -18.39 19.18
C ASP A 62 -11.62 -17.84 18.79
N CYS A 63 -11.37 -17.60 17.51
CA CYS A 63 -10.12 -17.05 16.99
C CYS A 63 -10.17 -15.53 16.98
N THR A 64 -9.20 -14.89 17.62
CA THR A 64 -8.97 -13.44 17.51
C THR A 64 -7.89 -13.16 16.45
N ILE A 65 -8.20 -12.34 15.47
CA ILE A 65 -7.34 -12.07 14.33
C ILE A 65 -6.72 -10.68 14.45
N PHE A 66 -5.40 -10.64 14.58
CA PHE A 66 -4.60 -9.41 14.56
C PHE A 66 -3.94 -9.22 13.20
N LEU A 67 -4.19 -8.10 12.55
CA LEU A 67 -3.44 -7.67 11.37
C LEU A 67 -2.32 -6.72 11.79
N THR A 68 -1.08 -7.12 11.52
CA THR A 68 0.09 -6.27 11.78
C THR A 68 0.57 -5.63 10.49
N LEU A 69 0.74 -4.31 10.49
CA LEU A 69 1.16 -3.54 9.33
C LEU A 69 2.45 -2.78 9.61
N ALA A 70 3.41 -2.89 8.71
CA ALA A 70 4.65 -2.13 8.75
C ALA A 70 4.94 -1.52 7.38
N GLY A 71 5.67 -0.41 7.39
CA GLY A 71 6.00 0.33 6.17
C GLY A 71 4.82 1.14 5.63
N SER A 72 5.00 1.71 4.45
CA SER A 72 4.03 2.60 3.80
C SER A 72 3.13 1.87 2.79
N THR A 73 2.67 0.67 3.13
CA THR A 73 1.87 -0.16 2.21
C THR A 73 0.51 0.45 1.86
N SER A 74 -0.07 1.24 2.76
CA SER A 74 -1.27 2.02 2.47
C SER A 74 -1.04 2.98 1.32
N ALA A 75 0.01 3.81 1.38
CA ALA A 75 0.39 4.72 0.30
C ALA A 75 0.74 3.99 -1.01
N ALA A 76 1.20 2.73 -0.91
CA ALA A 76 1.51 1.89 -2.06
C ALA A 76 0.26 1.32 -2.77
N GLY A 77 -0.95 1.62 -2.30
CA GLY A 77 -2.20 1.20 -2.92
C GLY A 77 -2.98 0.12 -2.17
N CYS A 78 -2.56 -0.25 -0.95
CA CYS A 78 -3.21 -1.30 -0.15
C CYS A 78 -4.28 -0.79 0.83
N MET A 79 -4.51 0.52 0.94
CA MET A 79 -5.44 1.09 1.93
C MET A 79 -6.84 0.50 1.85
N HIS A 80 -7.38 0.33 0.65
CA HIS A 80 -8.72 -0.22 0.48
C HIS A 80 -8.81 -1.68 0.92
N ILE A 81 -7.71 -2.46 0.86
CA ILE A 81 -7.66 -3.81 1.40
C ILE A 81 -7.91 -3.77 2.91
N TYR A 82 -7.19 -2.94 3.64
CA TYR A 82 -7.30 -2.83 5.09
C TYR A 82 -8.68 -2.33 5.51
N ARG A 83 -9.20 -1.31 4.82
CA ARG A 83 -10.57 -0.82 5.01
C ARG A 83 -11.59 -1.93 4.86
N ASP A 84 -11.49 -2.73 3.81
CA ASP A 84 -12.46 -3.77 3.52
C ASP A 84 -12.33 -4.96 4.47
N MET A 85 -11.12 -5.30 4.90
CA MET A 85 -10.92 -6.30 5.96
C MET A 85 -11.62 -5.91 7.26
N VAL A 86 -11.56 -4.64 7.66
CA VAL A 86 -12.31 -4.13 8.82
C VAL A 86 -13.81 -4.11 8.55
N LYS A 87 -14.23 -3.57 7.41
CA LYS A 87 -15.63 -3.44 7.02
C LYS A 87 -16.38 -4.77 7.01
N TYR A 88 -15.71 -5.84 6.61
CA TYR A 88 -16.28 -7.17 6.50
C TYR A 88 -15.95 -8.09 7.68
N ASN A 89 -15.49 -7.53 8.80
CA ASN A 89 -15.13 -8.28 10.01
C ASN A 89 -14.14 -9.44 9.75
N MET A 90 -13.15 -9.17 8.89
CA MET A 90 -12.10 -10.14 8.57
C MET A 90 -10.93 -10.06 9.53
N VAL A 91 -10.88 -9.03 10.37
CA VAL A 91 -9.87 -8.81 11.43
C VAL A 91 -10.54 -8.21 12.66
N ASP A 92 -10.03 -8.51 13.85
CA ASP A 92 -10.52 -7.98 15.12
C ASP A 92 -9.72 -6.78 15.59
N ALA A 93 -8.43 -6.73 15.25
CA ALA A 93 -7.55 -5.65 15.62
C ALA A 93 -6.49 -5.40 14.55
N ILE A 94 -6.09 -4.12 14.42
CA ILE A 94 -4.95 -3.72 13.58
C ILE A 94 -3.89 -3.10 14.48
N VAL A 95 -2.65 -3.58 14.35
CA VAL A 95 -1.46 -3.01 14.98
C VAL A 95 -0.55 -2.52 13.85
N ALA A 96 -0.34 -1.22 13.76
CA ALA A 96 0.41 -0.63 12.66
C ALA A 96 1.40 0.43 13.14
N THR A 97 2.42 0.66 12.32
CA THR A 97 3.34 1.78 12.53
C THR A 97 2.67 3.10 12.19
N GLY A 98 3.17 4.21 12.75
CA GLY A 98 2.72 5.56 12.40
C GLY A 98 2.79 5.85 10.90
N ALA A 99 3.81 5.31 10.22
CA ALA A 99 3.97 5.45 8.78
C ALA A 99 2.81 4.87 7.96
N SER A 100 2.08 3.87 8.48
CA SER A 100 0.91 3.32 7.78
C SER A 100 -0.37 4.08 8.12
N ILE A 101 -0.69 4.25 9.41
CA ILE A 101 -1.99 4.79 9.84
C ILE A 101 -1.98 6.33 9.88
N ILE A 102 -0.95 6.94 10.50
CA ILE A 102 -0.96 8.38 10.76
C ILE A 102 -0.51 9.14 9.53
N ASP A 103 0.65 8.76 8.97
CA ASP A 103 1.27 9.56 7.91
C ASP A 103 0.62 9.35 6.55
N MET A 104 -0.06 8.21 6.33
CA MET A 104 -0.61 7.84 5.03
C MET A 104 -2.14 7.86 5.02
N ASP A 105 -2.78 7.02 5.82
CA ASP A 105 -4.23 6.85 5.81
C ASP A 105 -4.95 8.11 6.29
N PHE A 106 -4.42 8.76 7.32
CA PHE A 106 -5.00 9.99 7.84
C PHE A 106 -4.96 11.14 6.82
N PHE A 107 -3.83 11.33 6.12
CA PHE A 107 -3.74 12.38 5.10
C PHE A 107 -4.64 12.09 3.89
N GLU A 108 -4.79 10.86 3.45
CA GLU A 108 -5.75 10.54 2.40
C GLU A 108 -7.20 10.72 2.85
N ALA A 109 -7.53 10.41 4.11
CA ALA A 109 -8.84 10.68 4.68
C ALA A 109 -9.18 12.19 4.70
N LEU A 110 -8.18 13.06 4.80
CA LEU A 110 -8.32 14.51 4.66
C LEU A 110 -8.41 15.00 3.20
N GLY A 111 -8.37 14.09 2.22
CA GLY A 111 -8.49 14.41 0.80
C GLY A 111 -7.17 14.63 0.07
N PHE A 112 -6.02 14.43 0.73
CA PHE A 112 -4.73 14.42 0.04
C PHE A 112 -4.54 13.13 -0.76
N LYS A 113 -3.56 13.11 -1.66
CA LYS A 113 -3.26 11.95 -2.49
C LYS A 113 -1.78 11.62 -2.45
N HIS A 114 -1.47 10.34 -2.51
CA HIS A 114 -0.13 9.85 -2.79
C HIS A 114 0.05 9.74 -4.31
N TYR A 115 1.28 9.90 -4.76
CA TYR A 115 1.60 9.90 -6.18
C TYR A 115 2.71 8.91 -6.49
N GLN A 116 2.65 8.35 -7.70
CA GLN A 116 3.69 7.45 -8.18
C GLN A 116 4.98 8.22 -8.44
N GLY A 117 6.07 7.79 -7.80
CA GLY A 117 7.41 8.31 -8.02
C GLY A 117 8.27 7.35 -8.85
N SER A 118 9.48 7.78 -9.18
CA SER A 118 10.50 6.97 -9.84
C SER A 118 11.66 6.70 -8.88
N GLN A 119 12.14 5.47 -8.84
CA GLN A 119 13.35 5.12 -8.06
C GLN A 119 14.64 5.78 -8.58
N PHE A 120 14.59 6.34 -9.78
CA PHE A 120 15.72 7.05 -10.40
C PHE A 120 15.57 8.57 -10.31
N GLN A 121 14.61 9.06 -9.53
CA GLN A 121 14.38 10.48 -9.36
C GLN A 121 15.42 11.06 -8.42
N ASP A 122 15.90 12.27 -8.73
CA ASP A 122 16.75 13.02 -7.82
C ASP A 122 15.92 13.50 -6.62
N ASP A 123 16.30 13.08 -5.43
CA ASP A 123 15.57 13.37 -4.19
C ASP A 123 15.68 14.85 -3.77
N THR A 124 16.61 15.60 -4.33
CA THR A 124 16.79 17.02 -3.99
C THR A 124 15.59 17.88 -4.37
N GLU A 125 14.91 17.57 -5.47
CA GLU A 125 13.71 18.29 -5.93
C GLU A 125 12.48 17.99 -5.06
N PRO A 126 12.09 16.73 -4.81
CA PRO A 126 10.97 16.42 -3.92
C PRO A 126 11.13 16.96 -2.51
N VAL A 127 12.35 16.89 -1.94
CA VAL A 127 12.66 17.41 -0.59
C VAL A 127 12.45 18.91 -0.52
N SER A 128 12.77 19.67 -1.56
CA SER A 128 12.54 21.12 -1.60
C SER A 128 11.05 21.46 -1.48
N TYR A 129 10.16 20.65 -2.05
CA TYR A 129 8.70 20.87 -1.97
C TYR A 129 8.10 20.43 -0.63
N THR A 130 8.65 19.41 0.03
CA THR A 130 8.20 18.98 1.35
C THR A 130 8.60 19.96 2.43
N HIS A 131 9.77 20.56 2.35
CA HIS A 131 10.22 21.60 3.28
C HIS A 131 9.42 22.90 3.15
N LEU A 132 9.00 23.28 1.94
CA LEU A 132 8.14 24.43 1.73
C LEU A 132 6.76 24.26 2.41
N ARG A 133 6.22 23.05 2.44
CA ARG A 133 4.94 22.79 3.15
C ARG A 133 5.05 22.86 4.67
N ALA A 134 6.17 22.51 5.25
CA ALA A 134 6.39 22.60 6.69
C ALA A 134 6.46 24.06 7.20
N HIS A 135 6.67 25.02 6.30
CA HIS A 135 6.73 26.44 6.63
C HIS A 135 5.47 27.23 6.25
N GLU A 136 4.52 26.63 5.55
CA GLU A 136 3.27 27.27 5.12
C GLU A 136 2.08 26.96 6.04
N THR A 137 2.30 26.21 7.12
CA THR A 137 1.33 25.95 8.20
C THR A 137 1.75 26.67 9.47
#